data_ba0f446447d231ab24614a4371d558db
#
_entry.id   ba0f446447d231ab24614a4371d558db
#
_cell.length_a   1.000
_cell.length_b   1.000
_cell.length_c   1.000
_cell.angle_alpha   90.00
_cell.angle_beta   90.00
_cell.angle_gamma   90.00
#
_symmetry.space_group_name_H-M   'P 1'
#
loop_
_entity.id
_entity.type
_entity.pdbx_description
1 polymer ?
#
loop_
_entity_poly.entity_id
_entity_poly.type
_entity_poly.pdbx_seq_one_letter_code
_entity_poly.pdbx_strand_id
1 'polypeptide(L)'
;MQNIFEFTPNLIGILGSSSLSDFKLKKKIEILSKSNFSLIEVNDIFIIETYSPWFQLLQIEQENIFKLLNAKNVEIGFLNDIIVAPKKGIQSPWASKVSDIFSKCGIEIKNIEKVKRYRFSEQDSLEDLDLSLLYDPLVESVITKVEKVSDLFISQPKKKTLEISNSSIEDLSKINESLSLGLNDFELAYLYEGFKNR
;
A
#
# COMPACT_ATOMS: atom_id res chain seq x y z
N MET A 1 -17.34 -1.89 22.54
CA MET A 1 -16.80 -2.80 21.50
C MET A 1 -15.93 -1.97 20.57
N GLN A 2 -14.70 -2.36 20.35
CA GLN A 2 -13.80 -1.65 19.43
C GLN A 2 -14.13 -2.11 18.00
N ASN A 3 -14.44 -1.19 17.11
CA ASN A 3 -14.78 -1.52 15.74
C ASN A 3 -13.50 -1.72 14.93
N ILE A 4 -13.14 -2.97 14.78
CA ILE A 4 -11.96 -3.46 14.07
C ILE A 4 -12.48 -4.27 12.90
N PHE A 5 -11.84 -4.13 11.73
CA PHE A 5 -12.02 -5.09 10.65
C PHE A 5 -11.15 -6.29 10.90
N GLU A 6 -11.73 -7.44 11.04
CA GLU A 6 -11.01 -8.70 10.94
C GLU A 6 -11.07 -9.19 9.49
N PHE A 7 -9.97 -9.07 8.78
CA PHE A 7 -9.80 -9.74 7.48
C PHE A 7 -9.47 -11.21 7.67
N THR A 8 -8.62 -11.49 8.65
CA THR A 8 -8.31 -12.81 9.20
C THR A 8 -8.05 -12.65 10.71
N PRO A 9 -7.99 -13.73 11.50
CA PRO A 9 -7.72 -13.62 12.93
C PRO A 9 -6.44 -12.82 13.28
N ASN A 10 -5.47 -12.80 12.37
CA ASN A 10 -4.19 -12.13 12.55
C ASN A 10 -4.06 -10.85 11.72
N LEU A 11 -5.05 -10.50 10.91
CA LEU A 11 -5.03 -9.34 10.02
C LEU A 11 -6.23 -8.47 10.28
N ILE A 12 -5.98 -7.28 10.78
CA ILE A 12 -7.03 -6.33 11.14
C ILE A 12 -6.84 -4.99 10.44
N GLY A 13 -7.92 -4.24 10.31
CA GLY A 13 -7.93 -2.85 9.89
C GLY A 13 -8.49 -1.94 10.98
N ILE A 14 -7.81 -0.85 11.25
CA ILE A 14 -8.23 0.17 12.21
C ILE A 14 -8.43 1.49 11.47
N LEU A 15 -9.57 2.15 11.67
CA LEU A 15 -9.86 3.43 11.04
C LEU A 15 -9.11 4.57 11.71
N GLY A 16 -8.37 5.33 10.92
CA GLY A 16 -7.74 6.58 11.31
C GLY A 16 -8.46 7.81 10.74
N SER A 17 -7.97 8.97 11.11
CA SER A 17 -8.37 10.23 10.47
C SER A 17 -7.72 10.36 9.09
N SER A 18 -8.28 11.21 8.24
CA SER A 18 -7.70 11.49 6.93
C SER A 18 -6.32 12.14 7.06
N SER A 19 -5.34 11.66 6.31
CA SER A 19 -4.03 12.32 6.15
C SER A 19 -4.05 13.40 5.04
N LEU A 20 -5.16 13.55 4.33
CA LEU A 20 -5.31 14.62 3.35
C LEU A 20 -5.58 15.95 4.06
N SER A 21 -4.87 16.99 3.64
CA SER A 21 -5.23 18.36 4.05
C SER A 21 -6.60 18.77 3.46
N ASP A 22 -7.28 19.67 4.14
CA ASP A 22 -8.60 20.19 3.70
C ASP A 22 -8.56 20.71 2.26
N PHE A 23 -7.46 21.34 1.88
CA PHE A 23 -7.27 21.83 0.51
C PHE A 23 -7.23 20.67 -0.51
N LYS A 24 -6.47 19.62 -0.22
CA LYS A 24 -6.37 18.45 -1.11
C LYS A 24 -7.70 17.70 -1.20
N LEU A 25 -8.41 17.59 -0.08
CA LEU A 25 -9.73 16.97 -0.02
C LEU A 25 -10.75 17.75 -0.85
N LYS A 26 -10.84 19.07 -0.66
CA LYS A 26 -11.74 19.94 -1.45
C LYS A 26 -11.45 19.85 -2.94
N LYS A 27 -10.17 19.88 -3.34
CA LYS A 27 -9.77 19.73 -4.74
C LYS A 27 -10.18 18.36 -5.34
N LYS A 28 -10.03 17.27 -4.58
CA LYS A 28 -10.49 15.94 -5.03
C LYS A 28 -12.01 15.89 -5.19
N ILE A 29 -12.75 16.41 -4.22
CA ILE A 29 -14.22 16.50 -4.29
C ILE A 29 -14.64 17.28 -5.54
N GLU A 30 -14.02 18.42 -5.81
CA GLU A 30 -14.32 19.24 -7.00
C GLU A 30 -14.06 18.49 -8.32
N ILE A 31 -12.93 17.77 -8.42
CA ILE A 31 -12.60 17.01 -9.62
C ILE A 31 -13.61 15.87 -9.84
N LEU A 32 -13.92 15.11 -8.79
CA LEU A 32 -14.82 13.97 -8.86
C LEU A 32 -16.27 14.39 -9.12
N SER A 33 -16.71 15.51 -8.56
CA SER A 33 -18.05 16.05 -8.82
C SER A 33 -18.25 16.46 -10.29
N LYS A 34 -17.21 16.93 -10.97
CA LYS A 34 -17.26 17.21 -12.43
C LYS A 34 -17.48 15.94 -13.27
N SER A 35 -17.13 14.79 -12.73
CA SER A 35 -17.34 13.47 -13.35
C SER A 35 -18.58 12.75 -12.80
N ASN A 36 -19.47 13.47 -12.12
CA ASN A 36 -20.72 12.98 -11.51
C ASN A 36 -20.53 11.95 -10.37
N PHE A 37 -19.38 11.99 -9.66
CA PHE A 37 -19.14 11.15 -8.49
C PHE A 37 -19.18 11.99 -7.21
N SER A 38 -19.87 11.49 -6.20
CA SER A 38 -20.07 12.14 -4.91
C SER A 38 -19.15 11.53 -3.85
N LEU A 39 -17.93 12.05 -3.74
CA LEU A 39 -16.99 11.65 -2.68
C LEU A 39 -17.49 12.18 -1.33
N ILE A 40 -17.84 11.28 -0.41
CA ILE A 40 -18.38 11.60 0.91
C ILE A 40 -17.28 11.79 1.93
N GLU A 41 -16.32 10.85 1.96
CA GLU A 41 -15.30 10.79 3.01
C GLU A 41 -14.00 10.18 2.50
N VAL A 42 -12.88 10.65 3.05
CA VAL A 42 -11.57 10.04 2.87
C VAL A 42 -10.96 9.80 4.24
N ASN A 43 -10.58 8.55 4.51
CA ASN A 43 -9.93 8.14 5.74
C ASN A 43 -8.66 7.36 5.46
N ASP A 44 -7.76 7.35 6.42
CA ASP A 44 -6.70 6.36 6.48
C ASP A 44 -7.21 5.10 7.19
N ILE A 45 -6.82 3.93 6.71
CA ILE A 45 -7.00 2.67 7.41
C ILE A 45 -5.61 2.11 7.70
N PHE A 46 -5.36 1.73 8.94
CA PHE A 46 -4.15 1.05 9.36
C PHE A 46 -4.40 -0.46 9.30
N ILE A 47 -3.74 -1.13 8.36
CA ILE A 47 -3.78 -2.58 8.21
C ILE A 47 -2.64 -3.15 9.03
N ILE A 48 -2.95 -4.00 10.02
CA ILE A 48 -1.98 -4.56 10.96
C ILE A 48 -2.04 -6.07 10.89
N GLU A 49 -0.91 -6.70 10.66
CA GLU A 49 -0.71 -8.14 10.79
C GLU A 49 -0.01 -8.43 12.12
N THR A 50 -0.63 -9.25 12.95
CA THR A 50 -0.11 -9.66 14.27
C THR A 50 0.46 -11.07 14.23
N TYR A 51 1.37 -11.40 15.14
CA TYR A 51 1.89 -12.76 15.29
C TYR A 51 0.85 -13.73 15.82
N SER A 52 0.02 -13.27 16.77
CA SER A 52 -1.09 -14.01 17.35
C SER A 52 -2.42 -13.42 16.89
N PRO A 53 -3.53 -14.16 16.93
CA PRO A 53 -4.85 -13.61 16.67
C PRO A 53 -5.13 -12.35 17.49
N TRP A 54 -5.74 -11.35 16.89
CA TRP A 54 -6.00 -10.05 17.53
C TRP A 54 -6.70 -10.18 18.89
N PHE A 55 -7.68 -11.10 19.00
CA PHE A 55 -8.44 -11.32 20.22
C PHE A 55 -7.61 -11.94 21.37
N GLN A 56 -6.40 -12.45 21.07
CA GLN A 56 -5.47 -12.98 22.07
C GLN A 56 -4.51 -11.93 22.62
N LEU A 57 -4.42 -10.75 21.98
CA LEU A 57 -3.64 -9.64 22.52
C LEU A 57 -4.27 -9.14 23.82
N LEU A 58 -3.44 -8.74 24.76
CA LEU A 58 -3.90 -8.11 25.99
C LEU A 58 -4.65 -6.82 25.69
N GLN A 59 -5.70 -6.52 26.46
CA GLN A 59 -6.49 -5.30 26.25
C GLN A 59 -5.61 -4.05 26.27
N ILE A 60 -4.62 -4.00 27.15
CA ILE A 60 -3.67 -2.87 27.25
C ILE A 60 -2.84 -2.69 25.97
N GLU A 61 -2.46 -3.78 25.31
CA GLU A 61 -1.73 -3.73 24.04
C GLU A 61 -2.60 -3.18 22.93
N GLN A 62 -3.84 -3.66 22.84
CA GLN A 62 -4.82 -3.13 21.89
C GLN A 62 -5.07 -1.63 22.10
N GLU A 63 -5.28 -1.19 23.35
CA GLU A 63 -5.47 0.22 23.69
C GLU A 63 -4.25 1.08 23.34
N ASN A 64 -3.05 0.58 23.56
CA ASN A 64 -1.81 1.27 23.21
C ASN A 64 -1.67 1.41 21.68
N ILE A 65 -2.03 0.39 20.92
CA ILE A 65 -2.05 0.45 19.44
C ILE A 65 -3.01 1.57 18.98
N PHE A 66 -4.24 1.61 19.51
CA PHE A 66 -5.20 2.66 19.18
C PHE A 66 -4.69 4.07 19.53
N LYS A 67 -4.08 4.24 20.69
CA LYS A 67 -3.50 5.51 21.14
C LYS A 67 -2.35 5.96 20.23
N LEU A 68 -1.42 5.06 19.91
CA LEU A 68 -0.27 5.37 19.08
C LEU A 68 -0.67 5.76 17.65
N LEU A 69 -1.69 5.13 17.10
CA LEU A 69 -2.21 5.41 15.78
C LEU A 69 -3.17 6.61 15.75
N ASN A 70 -3.54 7.16 16.92
CA ASN A 70 -4.61 8.16 17.06
C ASN A 70 -5.87 7.73 16.30
N ALA A 71 -6.20 6.46 16.42
CA ALA A 71 -7.27 5.83 15.67
C ALA A 71 -8.63 6.03 16.37
N LYS A 72 -9.67 6.14 15.57
CA LYS A 72 -11.03 6.29 16.07
C LYS A 72 -11.75 4.94 16.04
N ASN A 73 -12.62 4.76 17.00
CA ASN A 73 -13.50 3.60 17.09
C ASN A 73 -14.77 3.91 16.27
N VAL A 74 -14.85 3.48 15.01
CA VAL A 74 -15.99 3.73 14.12
C VAL A 74 -16.32 2.47 13.34
N GLU A 75 -17.61 2.17 13.20
CA GLU A 75 -18.07 1.10 12.29
C GLU A 75 -17.69 1.41 10.85
N ILE A 76 -17.11 0.45 10.17
CA ILE A 76 -16.72 0.57 8.79
C ILE A 76 -17.54 -0.42 7.97
N GLY A 77 -18.37 0.10 7.06
CA GLY A 77 -18.92 -0.69 5.95
C GLY A 77 -18.05 -0.46 4.71
N PHE A 78 -17.87 -1.48 3.89
CA PHE A 78 -17.17 -1.35 2.60
C PHE A 78 -18.13 -1.11 1.42
N LEU A 79 -19.32 -0.66 1.70
CA LEU A 79 -20.28 -0.34 0.65
C LEU A 79 -19.79 0.92 -0.10
N ASN A 80 -19.59 0.80 -1.40
CA ASN A 80 -19.11 1.88 -2.27
C ASN A 80 -17.79 2.55 -1.83
N ASP A 81 -16.86 1.74 -1.32
CA ASP A 81 -15.54 2.20 -0.93
C ASP A 81 -14.45 1.76 -1.93
N ILE A 82 -13.50 2.65 -2.21
CA ILE A 82 -12.28 2.33 -2.94
C ILE A 82 -11.11 2.45 -1.98
N ILE A 83 -10.31 1.38 -1.90
CA ILE A 83 -9.10 1.35 -1.08
C ILE A 83 -7.89 1.50 -1.98
N VAL A 84 -7.06 2.49 -1.68
CA VAL A 84 -5.78 2.74 -2.33
C VAL A 84 -4.66 2.37 -1.35
N ALA A 85 -3.78 1.50 -1.78
CA ALA A 85 -2.69 0.95 -0.98
C ALA A 85 -1.35 1.01 -1.73
N PRO A 86 -0.21 0.98 -1.06
CA PRO A 86 1.07 0.75 -1.70
C PRO A 86 1.05 -0.54 -2.53
N LYS A 87 1.84 -0.60 -3.61
CA LYS A 87 1.95 -1.82 -4.41
C LYS A 87 2.45 -2.99 -3.56
N LYS A 88 1.96 -4.18 -3.88
CA LYS A 88 2.37 -5.43 -3.21
C LYS A 88 3.89 -5.55 -3.11
N GLY A 89 4.37 -5.90 -1.93
CA GLY A 89 5.79 -6.09 -1.66
C GLY A 89 6.60 -4.80 -1.52
N ILE A 90 5.94 -3.64 -1.52
CA ILE A 90 6.55 -2.35 -1.20
C ILE A 90 6.12 -1.97 0.22
N GLN A 91 7.07 -1.88 1.13
CA GLN A 91 6.86 -1.31 2.45
C GLN A 91 7.02 0.21 2.36
N SER A 92 6.02 0.95 2.80
CA SER A 92 6.10 2.42 2.79
C SER A 92 7.11 2.92 3.84
N PRO A 93 7.72 4.12 3.64
CA PRO A 93 8.56 4.75 4.67
C PRO A 93 7.80 4.99 5.98
N TRP A 94 6.49 5.23 5.89
CA TRP A 94 5.62 5.38 7.05
C TRP A 94 5.54 4.06 7.84
N ALA A 95 5.32 2.93 7.16
CA ALA A 95 5.21 1.61 7.77
C ALA A 95 6.50 1.21 8.52
N SER A 96 7.66 1.41 7.89
CA SER A 96 8.96 1.16 8.53
C SER A 96 9.12 1.97 9.81
N LYS A 97 8.80 3.27 9.77
CA LYS A 97 8.94 4.15 10.92
C LYS A 97 7.99 3.79 12.06
N VAL A 98 6.75 3.42 11.74
CA VAL A 98 5.75 3.03 12.75
C VAL A 98 6.11 1.68 13.36
N SER A 99 6.59 0.72 12.58
CA SER A 99 7.10 -0.56 13.11
C SER A 99 8.21 -0.35 14.14
N ASP A 100 9.16 0.56 13.87
CA ASP A 100 10.22 0.91 14.81
C ASP A 100 9.67 1.54 16.10
N ILE A 101 8.65 2.41 15.99
CA ILE A 101 8.01 3.03 17.16
C ILE A 101 7.31 1.95 18.00
N PHE A 102 6.54 1.05 17.36
CA PHE A 102 5.84 -0.03 18.05
C PHE A 102 6.82 -0.93 18.80
N SER A 103 7.90 -1.35 18.14
CA SER A 103 8.95 -2.14 18.78
C SER A 103 9.57 -1.45 20.00
N LYS A 104 9.84 -0.13 19.91
CA LYS A 104 10.35 0.67 21.04
C LYS A 104 9.35 0.81 22.18
N CYS A 105 8.05 0.73 21.88
CA CYS A 105 6.97 0.74 22.88
C CYS A 105 6.67 -0.66 23.44
N GLY A 106 7.42 -1.68 23.05
CA GLY A 106 7.20 -3.06 23.50
C GLY A 106 5.97 -3.74 22.87
N ILE A 107 5.48 -3.22 21.74
CA ILE A 107 4.35 -3.78 21.01
C ILE A 107 4.91 -4.57 19.80
N GLU A 108 4.67 -5.88 19.80
CA GLU A 108 5.12 -6.76 18.72
C GLU A 108 4.03 -6.94 17.68
N ILE A 109 4.28 -6.40 16.48
CA ILE A 109 3.45 -6.63 15.30
C ILE A 109 4.31 -7.25 14.18
N LYS A 110 3.70 -8.04 13.33
CA LYS A 110 4.41 -8.67 12.21
C LYS A 110 4.59 -7.68 11.06
N ASN A 111 3.52 -7.00 10.66
CA ASN A 111 3.52 -5.98 9.63
C ASN A 111 2.48 -4.91 9.92
N ILE A 112 2.72 -3.71 9.41
CA ILE A 112 1.74 -2.62 9.41
C ILE A 112 1.85 -1.83 8.11
N GLU A 113 0.71 -1.41 7.57
CA GLU A 113 0.67 -0.48 6.44
C GLU A 113 -0.51 0.47 6.57
N LYS A 114 -0.36 1.64 5.97
CA LYS A 114 -1.41 2.65 5.91
C LYS A 114 -1.98 2.71 4.50
N VAL A 115 -3.29 2.52 4.38
CA VAL A 115 -4.03 2.60 3.13
C VAL A 115 -5.04 3.72 3.20
N LYS A 116 -5.44 4.28 2.05
CA LYS A 116 -6.47 5.30 1.97
C LYS A 116 -7.78 4.69 1.54
N ARG A 117 -8.86 5.06 2.22
CA ARG A 117 -10.21 4.71 1.87
C ARG A 117 -10.91 5.93 1.31
N TYR A 118 -11.49 5.80 0.13
CA TYR A 118 -12.36 6.78 -0.50
C TYR A 118 -13.78 6.23 -0.47
N ARG A 119 -14.69 6.90 0.25
CA ARG A 119 -16.10 6.54 0.33
C ARG A 119 -16.90 7.41 -0.61
N PHE A 120 -17.66 6.76 -1.48
CA PHE A 120 -18.59 7.40 -2.41
C PHE A 120 -20.02 7.22 -1.97
N SER A 121 -20.92 8.01 -2.58
CA SER A 121 -22.36 7.84 -2.37
C SER A 121 -22.81 6.45 -2.83
N GLU A 122 -23.75 5.85 -2.11
CA GLU A 122 -24.35 4.57 -2.49
C GLU A 122 -25.08 4.62 -3.84
N GLN A 123 -25.40 5.82 -4.31
CA GLN A 123 -26.07 6.06 -5.59
C GLN A 123 -25.10 6.07 -6.77
N ASP A 124 -23.78 6.19 -6.51
CA ASP A 124 -22.77 6.23 -7.55
C ASP A 124 -22.44 4.82 -8.03
N SER A 125 -22.45 4.59 -9.34
CA SER A 125 -21.87 3.40 -9.95
C SER A 125 -20.37 3.62 -10.13
N LEU A 126 -19.54 2.90 -9.39
CA LEU A 126 -18.08 3.06 -9.44
C LEU A 126 -17.43 2.37 -10.66
N GLU A 127 -18.21 1.71 -11.52
CA GLU A 127 -17.70 0.99 -12.71
C GLU A 127 -17.07 1.96 -13.73
N ASP A 128 -17.63 3.17 -13.85
CA ASP A 128 -17.18 4.20 -14.79
C ASP A 128 -16.19 5.20 -14.17
N LEU A 129 -15.78 4.98 -12.92
CA LEU A 129 -14.87 5.88 -12.23
C LEU A 129 -13.44 5.75 -12.78
N ASP A 130 -12.88 6.87 -13.24
CA ASP A 130 -11.45 6.93 -13.57
C ASP A 130 -10.61 6.86 -12.28
N LEU A 131 -10.13 5.66 -11.99
CA LEU A 131 -9.34 5.37 -10.80
C LEU A 131 -8.02 6.16 -10.76
N SER A 132 -7.48 6.61 -11.90
CA SER A 132 -6.25 7.40 -11.95
C SER A 132 -6.35 8.72 -11.18
N LEU A 133 -7.57 9.22 -10.96
CA LEU A 133 -7.85 10.40 -10.15
C LEU A 133 -7.59 10.18 -8.64
N LEU A 134 -7.56 8.91 -8.19
CA LEU A 134 -7.47 8.57 -6.77
C LEU A 134 -6.06 8.21 -6.32
N TYR A 135 -5.23 7.62 -7.17
CA TYR A 135 -3.94 7.05 -6.79
C TYR A 135 -2.84 7.30 -7.82
N ASP A 136 -1.59 7.14 -7.41
CA ASP A 136 -0.43 7.15 -8.29
C ASP A 136 -0.10 5.71 -8.73
N PRO A 137 -0.32 5.37 -10.04
CA PRO A 137 -0.10 4.01 -10.53
C PRO A 137 1.36 3.56 -10.50
N LEU A 138 2.33 4.45 -10.26
CA LEU A 138 3.75 4.09 -10.12
C LEU A 138 4.03 3.39 -8.79
N VAL A 139 3.43 3.86 -7.70
CA VAL A 139 3.73 3.42 -6.33
C VAL A 139 2.54 2.85 -5.57
N GLU A 140 1.32 3.11 -6.03
CA GLU A 140 0.08 2.68 -5.39
C GLU A 140 -0.70 1.69 -6.28
N SER A 141 -1.66 1.01 -5.71
CA SER A 141 -2.62 0.12 -6.38
C SER A 141 -3.99 0.22 -5.71
N VAL A 142 -5.04 -0.08 -6.46
CA VAL A 142 -6.41 -0.15 -5.94
C VAL A 142 -6.72 -1.58 -5.49
N ILE A 143 -7.28 -1.69 -4.28
CA ILE A 143 -7.82 -2.94 -3.74
C ILE A 143 -9.33 -2.89 -3.95
N THR A 144 -9.83 -3.69 -4.89
CA THR A 144 -11.26 -3.75 -5.24
C THR A 144 -12.04 -4.79 -4.43
N LYS A 145 -11.34 -5.69 -3.73
CA LYS A 145 -11.95 -6.75 -2.92
C LYS A 145 -11.25 -6.87 -1.58
N VAL A 146 -12.03 -6.99 -0.53
CA VAL A 146 -11.56 -7.09 0.85
C VAL A 146 -10.60 -8.27 1.07
N GLU A 147 -10.85 -9.41 0.39
CA GLU A 147 -10.00 -10.60 0.49
C GLU A 147 -8.56 -10.35 0.00
N LYS A 148 -8.36 -9.35 -0.85
CA LYS A 148 -7.03 -8.99 -1.37
C LYS A 148 -6.20 -8.12 -0.41
N VAL A 149 -6.76 -7.69 0.71
CA VAL A 149 -6.02 -6.92 1.71
C VAL A 149 -4.86 -7.73 2.29
N SER A 150 -5.04 -9.05 2.47
CA SER A 150 -3.98 -9.95 2.92
C SER A 150 -2.76 -9.99 1.98
N ASP A 151 -2.97 -9.67 0.70
CA ASP A 151 -1.90 -9.67 -0.30
C ASP A 151 -0.89 -8.51 -0.11
N LEU A 152 -1.23 -7.49 0.68
CA LEU A 152 -0.34 -6.33 0.93
C LEU A 152 1.02 -6.76 1.49
N PHE A 153 1.01 -7.75 2.37
CA PHE A 153 2.19 -8.20 3.10
C PHE A 153 2.86 -9.43 2.46
N ILE A 154 2.35 -9.89 1.32
CA ILE A 154 3.00 -10.98 0.59
C ILE A 154 4.29 -10.43 -0.03
N SER A 155 5.44 -10.88 0.47
CA SER A 155 6.72 -10.59 -0.16
C SER A 155 6.71 -11.10 -1.60
N GLN A 156 7.02 -10.22 -2.55
CA GLN A 156 7.25 -10.70 -3.91
C GLN A 156 8.42 -11.70 -3.87
N PRO A 157 8.31 -12.85 -4.55
CA PRO A 157 9.46 -13.75 -4.66
C PRO A 157 10.61 -12.94 -5.22
N LYS A 158 11.80 -13.08 -4.58
CA LYS A 158 13.02 -12.43 -5.07
C LYS A 158 13.09 -12.69 -6.56
N LYS A 159 13.06 -11.62 -7.38
CA LYS A 159 13.27 -11.78 -8.82
C LYS A 159 14.52 -12.60 -9.02
N LYS A 160 14.46 -13.62 -9.86
CA LYS A 160 15.65 -14.40 -10.22
C LYS A 160 16.71 -13.41 -10.69
N THR A 161 17.86 -13.43 -10.04
CA THR A 161 19.01 -12.65 -10.46
C THR A 161 19.43 -13.20 -11.83
N LEU A 162 19.51 -12.35 -12.83
CA LEU A 162 20.07 -12.74 -14.13
C LEU A 162 21.59 -12.65 -13.98
N GLU A 163 22.27 -13.77 -14.12
CA GLU A 163 23.73 -13.80 -14.22
C GLU A 163 24.14 -13.41 -15.65
N ILE A 164 24.80 -12.26 -15.77
CA ILE A 164 25.27 -11.71 -17.05
C ILE A 164 26.78 -11.81 -17.24
N SER A 165 27.46 -12.52 -16.34
CA SER A 165 28.93 -12.62 -16.29
C SER A 165 29.59 -13.12 -17.58
N ASN A 166 28.89 -13.87 -18.42
CA ASN A 166 29.39 -14.40 -19.70
C ASN A 166 28.54 -13.92 -20.90
N SER A 167 27.76 -12.86 -20.74
CA SER A 167 26.90 -12.34 -21.80
C SER A 167 27.68 -11.51 -22.82
N SER A 168 27.33 -11.61 -24.08
CA SER A 168 27.85 -10.70 -25.11
C SER A 168 27.18 -9.32 -24.99
N ILE A 169 27.70 -8.33 -25.69
CA ILE A 169 27.09 -6.99 -25.72
C ILE A 169 25.70 -7.03 -26.37
N GLU A 170 25.47 -7.95 -27.33
CA GLU A 170 24.17 -8.19 -27.95
C GLU A 170 23.18 -8.79 -26.94
N ASP A 171 23.63 -9.65 -26.04
CA ASP A 171 22.76 -10.20 -24.98
C ASP A 171 22.39 -9.14 -23.96
N LEU A 172 23.32 -8.24 -23.61
CA LEU A 172 23.03 -7.09 -22.76
C LEU A 172 22.02 -6.14 -23.42
N SER A 173 22.10 -5.92 -24.73
CA SER A 173 21.12 -5.12 -25.47
C SER A 173 19.73 -5.74 -25.42
N LYS A 174 19.59 -7.06 -25.61
CA LYS A 174 18.30 -7.77 -25.49
C LYS A 174 17.75 -7.70 -24.06
N ILE A 175 18.61 -7.80 -23.05
CA ILE A 175 18.21 -7.66 -21.65
C ILE A 175 17.75 -6.23 -21.38
N ASN A 176 18.46 -5.21 -21.89
CA ASN A 176 18.09 -3.80 -21.80
C ASN A 176 16.68 -3.56 -22.35
N GLU A 177 16.38 -4.09 -23.52
CA GLU A 177 15.05 -4.00 -24.12
C GLU A 177 13.99 -4.75 -23.31
N SER A 178 14.26 -6.01 -22.96
CA SER A 178 13.29 -6.87 -22.25
C SER A 178 12.92 -6.37 -20.87
N LEU A 179 13.87 -5.74 -20.15
CA LEU A 179 13.66 -5.16 -18.83
C LEU A 179 13.36 -3.65 -18.88
N SER A 180 13.35 -3.04 -20.07
CA SER A 180 13.09 -1.61 -20.27
C SER A 180 14.02 -0.73 -19.41
N LEU A 181 15.34 -1.06 -19.38
CA LEU A 181 16.31 -0.35 -18.54
C LEU A 181 16.66 1.04 -19.08
N GLY A 182 16.45 1.29 -20.38
CA GLY A 182 16.69 2.58 -21.03
C GLY A 182 18.17 2.95 -21.16
N LEU A 183 19.07 1.97 -21.11
CA LEU A 183 20.50 2.18 -21.27
C LEU A 183 20.85 2.47 -22.75
N ASN A 184 21.72 3.45 -22.97
CA ASN A 184 22.26 3.74 -24.29
C ASN A 184 23.48 2.86 -24.61
N ASP A 185 23.95 2.88 -25.86
CA ASP A 185 25.05 2.02 -26.33
C ASP A 185 26.37 2.26 -25.57
N PHE A 186 26.63 3.50 -25.15
CA PHE A 186 27.82 3.82 -24.36
C PHE A 186 27.74 3.21 -22.95
N GLU A 187 26.57 3.26 -22.30
CA GLU A 187 26.35 2.68 -21.00
C GLU A 187 26.39 1.14 -21.03
N LEU A 188 25.85 0.54 -22.09
CA LEU A 188 25.96 -0.91 -22.32
C LEU A 188 27.41 -1.34 -22.50
N ALA A 189 28.20 -0.60 -23.31
CA ALA A 189 29.62 -0.89 -23.49
C ALA A 189 30.43 -0.73 -22.18
N TYR A 190 30.13 0.31 -21.41
CA TYR A 190 30.75 0.55 -20.09
C TYR A 190 30.44 -0.60 -19.10
N LEU A 191 29.21 -1.06 -19.05
CA LEU A 191 28.84 -2.20 -18.21
C LEU A 191 29.54 -3.49 -18.67
N TYR A 192 29.54 -3.76 -19.97
CA TYR A 192 30.20 -4.92 -20.55
C TYR A 192 31.69 -4.98 -20.16
N GLU A 193 32.43 -3.89 -20.39
CA GLU A 193 33.85 -3.82 -20.04
C GLU A 193 34.10 -3.91 -18.53
N GLY A 194 33.23 -3.30 -17.72
CA GLY A 194 33.34 -3.31 -16.25
C GLY A 194 33.13 -4.68 -15.62
N PHE A 195 32.36 -5.57 -16.24
CA PHE A 195 32.06 -6.92 -15.73
C PHE A 195 32.79 -8.04 -16.44
N LYS A 196 33.43 -7.79 -17.59
CA LYS A 196 34.15 -8.80 -18.38
C LYS A 196 35.32 -9.48 -17.64
N ASN A 197 35.88 -8.82 -16.64
CA ASN A 197 37.07 -9.25 -15.92
C ASN A 197 36.82 -9.53 -14.42
N ARG A 198 35.57 -9.77 -14.01
CA ARG A 198 35.23 -10.07 -12.61
C ARG A 198 34.78 -11.50 -12.37
#